data_283bb9b438c99a1e9e71dbfacdedefff
#
_entry.id   283bb9b438c99a1e9e71dbfacdedefff
#
_cell.length_a   1.000
_cell.length_b   1.000
_cell.length_c   1.000
_cell.angle_alpha   90.00
_cell.angle_beta   90.00
_cell.angle_gamma   90.00
#
_symmetry.space_group_name_H-M   'P 1'
#
loop_
_entity.id
_entity.type
_entity.pdbx_description
1 polymer ?
#
loop_
_entity_poly.entity_id
_entity_poly.type
_entity_poly.pdbx_seq_one_letter_code
_entity_poly.pdbx_strand_id
1 'polypeptide(L)'
;RAHGRGIIVNIGSTAGLQPGPYMAVYYATKAFVNHFSEALDYELRGSGIRVTCILPGATSSGFQEAASLNGSLIDRLAKLATSRQVAEFTYAKMMAGRRFAIHGVFNRILAFSLRLTPRFLVTFMAAKINGEGL
;
A
#
# COMPACT_ATOMS: atom_id res chain seq x y z
N ARG A 1 26.05 -2.38 0.23
CA ARG A 1 26.94 -1.19 0.29
C ARG A 1 28.23 -1.34 -0.52
N ALA A 2 28.65 -2.57 -0.86
CA ALA A 2 29.91 -2.81 -1.54
C ALA A 2 30.06 -2.10 -2.91
N HIS A 3 28.96 -1.85 -3.64
CA HIS A 3 28.98 -1.18 -4.94
C HIS A 3 28.65 0.32 -4.90
N GLY A 4 28.41 0.91 -3.73
CA GLY A 4 28.16 2.34 -3.52
C GLY A 4 26.89 2.91 -4.16
N ARG A 5 26.02 2.06 -4.78
CA ARG A 5 24.74 2.46 -5.37
C ARG A 5 23.78 1.27 -5.48
N GLY A 6 22.50 1.55 -5.37
CA GLY A 6 21.46 0.51 -5.49
C GLY A 6 20.06 1.09 -5.33
N ILE A 7 19.06 0.27 -5.64
CA ILE A 7 17.65 0.61 -5.43
C ILE A 7 16.98 -0.55 -4.70
N ILE A 8 16.30 -0.24 -3.60
CA ILE A 8 15.44 -1.14 -2.86
C ILE A 8 14.00 -0.73 -3.18
N VAL A 9 13.18 -1.69 -3.62
CA VAL A 9 11.75 -1.47 -3.85
C VAL A 9 10.95 -2.34 -2.92
N ASN A 10 10.15 -1.72 -2.06
CA ASN A 10 9.23 -2.42 -1.16
C ASN A 10 7.79 -2.21 -1.62
N ILE A 11 7.03 -3.29 -1.67
CA ILE A 11 5.61 -3.25 -2.00
C ILE A 11 4.79 -3.25 -0.70
N GLY A 12 4.45 -2.05 -0.28
CA GLY A 12 3.53 -1.81 0.83
C GLY A 12 2.06 -2.02 0.44
N SER A 13 1.18 -1.19 0.99
CA SER A 13 -0.24 -1.10 0.62
C SER A 13 -0.87 0.15 1.22
N THR A 14 -1.94 0.66 0.61
CA THR A 14 -2.81 1.66 1.24
C THR A 14 -3.48 1.11 2.51
N ALA A 15 -3.66 -0.21 2.63
CA ALA A 15 -4.12 -0.87 3.85
C ALA A 15 -3.22 -0.56 5.06
N GLY A 16 -1.91 -0.40 4.87
CA GLY A 16 -0.99 -0.05 5.94
C GLY A 16 -1.10 1.40 6.47
N LEU A 17 -2.04 2.20 5.97
CA LEU A 17 -2.28 3.57 6.42
C LEU A 17 -3.39 3.66 7.48
N GLN A 18 -4.10 2.55 7.76
CA GLN A 18 -5.28 2.53 8.61
C GLN A 18 -5.42 1.19 9.36
N PRO A 19 -6.22 1.11 10.44
CA PRO A 19 -6.58 -0.17 11.04
C PRO A 19 -7.52 -0.96 10.13
N GLY A 20 -7.40 -2.31 10.14
CA GLY A 20 -8.23 -3.19 9.33
C GLY A 20 -8.83 -4.34 10.14
N PRO A 21 -9.99 -4.15 10.81
CA PRO A 21 -10.72 -5.25 11.43
C PRO A 21 -10.92 -6.40 10.44
N TYR A 22 -10.97 -7.63 10.96
CA TYR A 22 -11.07 -8.90 10.20
C TYR A 22 -9.84 -9.25 9.33
N MET A 23 -8.95 -8.28 9.10
CA MET A 23 -7.68 -8.44 8.39
C MET A 23 -6.51 -7.82 9.17
N ALA A 24 -6.58 -7.82 10.49
CA ALA A 24 -5.68 -7.07 11.36
C ALA A 24 -4.19 -7.36 11.09
N VAL A 25 -3.83 -8.63 10.94
CA VAL A 25 -2.43 -9.04 10.66
C VAL A 25 -1.94 -8.49 9.33
N TYR A 26 -2.74 -8.59 8.28
CA TYR A 26 -2.39 -8.04 6.97
C TYR A 26 -2.14 -6.53 7.03
N TYR A 27 -3.07 -5.78 7.62
CA TYR A 27 -2.95 -4.31 7.76
C TYR A 27 -1.72 -3.93 8.60
N ALA A 28 -1.47 -4.65 9.71
CA ALA A 28 -0.30 -4.42 10.55
C ALA A 28 1.02 -4.71 9.81
N THR A 29 1.08 -5.80 9.05
CA THR A 29 2.29 -6.12 8.25
C THR A 29 2.54 -5.08 7.17
N LYS A 30 1.50 -4.56 6.53
CA LYS A 30 1.64 -3.50 5.52
C LYS A 30 2.00 -2.16 6.13
N ALA A 31 1.51 -1.84 7.33
CA ALA A 31 1.95 -0.67 8.09
C ALA A 31 3.44 -0.78 8.43
N PHE A 32 3.90 -1.96 8.89
CA PHE A 32 5.31 -2.21 9.12
C PHE A 32 6.15 -1.95 7.86
N VAL A 33 5.77 -2.52 6.71
CA VAL A 33 6.51 -2.32 5.44
C VAL A 33 6.57 -0.85 5.05
N ASN A 34 5.45 -0.11 5.18
CA ASN A 34 5.38 1.30 4.85
C ASN A 34 6.36 2.11 5.70
N HIS A 35 6.27 2.00 7.03
CA HIS A 35 7.11 2.77 7.96
C HIS A 35 8.57 2.33 7.92
N PHE A 36 8.85 1.04 7.83
CA PHE A 36 10.19 0.50 7.65
C PHE A 36 10.88 1.11 6.41
N SER A 37 10.14 1.18 5.29
CA SER A 37 10.69 1.74 4.05
C SER A 37 11.01 3.22 4.16
N GLU A 38 10.17 4.00 4.85
CA GLU A 38 10.41 5.43 5.10
C GLU A 38 11.64 5.65 5.99
N ALA A 39 11.76 4.86 7.06
CA ALA A 39 12.90 4.91 7.98
C ALA A 39 14.20 4.52 7.26
N LEU A 40 14.17 3.43 6.50
CA LEU A 40 15.32 2.94 5.75
C LEU A 40 15.78 3.93 4.67
N ASP A 41 14.85 4.63 3.99
CA ASP A 41 15.21 5.70 3.05
C ASP A 41 15.97 6.82 3.75
N TYR A 42 15.56 7.20 4.96
CA TYR A 42 16.24 8.22 5.73
C TYR A 42 17.66 7.78 6.15
N GLU A 43 17.79 6.57 6.67
CA GLU A 43 19.06 6.01 7.15
C GLU A 43 20.10 5.81 6.03
N LEU A 44 19.64 5.60 4.79
CA LEU A 44 20.50 5.36 3.64
C LEU A 44 20.85 6.63 2.86
N ARG A 45 20.43 7.81 3.33
CA ARG A 45 20.79 9.08 2.68
C ARG A 45 22.31 9.24 2.60
N GLY A 46 22.79 9.67 1.45
CA GLY A 46 24.23 9.83 1.19
C GLY A 46 24.99 8.54 0.91
N SER A 47 24.37 7.35 1.03
CA SER A 47 25.03 6.07 0.74
C SER A 47 25.02 5.67 -0.74
N GLY A 48 24.32 6.43 -1.61
CA GLY A 48 24.08 6.07 -3.00
C GLY A 48 22.97 5.02 -3.19
N ILE A 49 22.36 4.53 -2.11
CA ILE A 49 21.23 3.60 -2.14
C ILE A 49 19.92 4.39 -2.01
N ARG A 50 18.95 4.10 -2.86
CA ARG A 50 17.60 4.69 -2.82
C ARG A 50 16.58 3.64 -2.39
N VAL A 51 15.60 4.06 -1.61
CA VAL A 51 14.47 3.21 -1.22
C VAL A 51 13.19 3.77 -1.83
N THR A 52 12.39 2.90 -2.43
CA THR A 52 11.09 3.25 -2.99
C THR A 52 10.03 2.34 -2.36
N CYS A 53 9.07 2.93 -1.66
CA CYS A 53 7.89 2.22 -1.17
C CYS A 53 6.69 2.52 -2.06
N ILE A 54 6.09 1.48 -2.63
CA ILE A 54 4.89 1.60 -3.46
C ILE A 54 3.69 1.08 -2.68
N LEU A 55 2.62 1.89 -2.67
CA LEU A 55 1.37 1.54 -2.02
C LEU A 55 0.27 1.33 -3.07
N PRO A 56 0.07 0.09 -3.53
CA PRO A 56 -1.11 -0.25 -4.28
C PRO A 56 -2.37 -0.15 -3.40
N GLY A 57 -3.49 0.19 -4.02
CA GLY A 57 -4.81 -0.12 -3.48
C GLY A 57 -5.22 -1.55 -3.83
N ALA A 58 -6.50 -1.84 -3.82
CA ALA A 58 -7.04 -3.11 -4.28
C ALA A 58 -6.61 -3.38 -5.73
N THR A 59 -6.04 -4.57 -5.96
CA THR A 59 -5.44 -4.97 -7.23
C THR A 59 -5.96 -6.35 -7.61
N SER A 60 -6.42 -6.50 -8.85
CA SER A 60 -6.81 -7.80 -9.37
C SER A 60 -5.59 -8.72 -9.45
N SER A 61 -5.52 -9.67 -8.53
CA SER A 61 -4.40 -10.62 -8.39
C SER A 61 -4.89 -11.86 -7.63
N GLY A 62 -4.13 -12.96 -7.63
CA GLY A 62 -4.41 -14.14 -6.83
C GLY A 62 -4.49 -13.91 -5.30
N PHE A 63 -4.15 -12.72 -4.83
CA PHE A 63 -4.29 -12.35 -3.42
C PHE A 63 -5.75 -12.36 -2.96
N GLN A 64 -6.70 -11.96 -3.81
CA GLN A 64 -8.13 -11.90 -3.45
C GLN A 64 -8.69 -13.30 -3.20
N GLU A 65 -8.28 -14.28 -4.01
CA GLU A 65 -8.63 -15.69 -3.81
C GLU A 65 -8.00 -16.24 -2.52
N ALA A 66 -6.71 -15.97 -2.32
CA ALA A 66 -5.97 -16.43 -1.14
C ALA A 66 -6.48 -15.80 0.17
N ALA A 67 -7.02 -14.58 0.12
CA ALA A 67 -7.55 -13.86 1.27
C ALA A 67 -9.06 -14.05 1.47
N SER A 68 -9.71 -14.91 0.67
CA SER A 68 -11.18 -15.15 0.68
C SER A 68 -12.01 -13.86 0.54
N LEU A 69 -11.50 -12.87 -0.21
CA LEU A 69 -12.13 -11.56 -0.39
C LEU A 69 -13.03 -11.49 -1.63
N ASN A 70 -13.27 -12.61 -2.30
CA ASN A 70 -14.12 -12.69 -3.48
C ASN A 70 -15.56 -12.27 -3.14
N GLY A 71 -16.06 -11.25 -3.87
CA GLY A 71 -17.39 -10.70 -3.64
C GLY A 71 -17.45 -9.58 -2.61
N SER A 72 -16.30 -9.12 -2.10
CA SER A 72 -16.25 -7.99 -1.18
C SER A 72 -16.77 -6.70 -1.81
N LEU A 73 -17.19 -5.74 -0.98
CA LEU A 73 -17.63 -4.42 -1.45
C LEU A 73 -16.55 -3.74 -2.30
N ILE A 74 -15.27 -4.01 -2.01
CA ILE A 74 -14.12 -3.50 -2.77
C ILE A 74 -14.15 -4.03 -4.22
N ASP A 75 -14.41 -5.32 -4.42
CA ASP A 75 -14.49 -5.93 -5.76
C ASP A 75 -15.63 -5.34 -6.59
N ARG A 76 -16.73 -4.99 -5.93
CA ARG A 76 -17.94 -4.49 -6.58
C ARG A 76 -17.87 -3.00 -6.92
N LEU A 77 -17.18 -2.20 -6.13
CA LEU A 77 -17.16 -0.73 -6.24
C LEU A 77 -15.86 -0.18 -6.85
N ALA A 78 -14.74 -0.90 -6.76
CA ALA A 78 -13.47 -0.42 -7.24
C ALA A 78 -13.17 -0.97 -8.64
N LYS A 79 -12.83 -0.09 -9.57
CA LYS A 79 -12.13 -0.48 -10.79
C LYS A 79 -10.71 -0.92 -10.39
N LEU A 80 -10.55 -2.22 -10.14
CA LEU A 80 -9.29 -2.78 -9.67
C LEU A 80 -8.18 -2.55 -10.69
N ALA A 81 -7.03 -2.11 -10.21
CA ALA A 81 -5.83 -2.06 -11.04
C ALA A 81 -5.34 -3.48 -11.34
N THR A 82 -4.83 -3.72 -12.52
CA THR A 82 -4.16 -4.98 -12.83
C THR A 82 -2.76 -5.03 -12.22
N SER A 83 -2.25 -6.24 -11.95
CA SER A 83 -0.88 -6.43 -11.48
C SER A 83 0.15 -5.78 -12.43
N ARG A 84 -0.11 -5.81 -13.75
CA ARG A 84 0.72 -5.16 -14.76
C ARG A 84 0.77 -3.65 -14.58
N GLN A 85 -0.37 -3.00 -14.41
CA GLN A 85 -0.43 -1.54 -14.19
C GLN A 85 0.33 -1.12 -12.93
N VAL A 86 0.22 -1.91 -11.86
CA VAL A 86 0.97 -1.67 -10.62
C VAL A 86 2.47 -1.85 -10.85
N ALA A 87 2.89 -2.87 -11.62
CA ALA A 87 4.30 -3.11 -11.92
C ALA A 87 4.91 -1.98 -12.77
N GLU A 88 4.22 -1.53 -13.82
CA GLU A 88 4.63 -0.41 -14.68
C GLU A 88 4.73 0.89 -13.88
N PHE A 89 3.75 1.16 -13.03
CA PHE A 89 3.80 2.31 -12.11
C PHE A 89 4.99 2.21 -11.15
N THR A 90 5.22 1.04 -10.56
CA THR A 90 6.34 0.78 -9.66
C THR A 90 7.66 1.10 -10.34
N TYR A 91 7.87 0.56 -11.52
CA TYR A 91 9.08 0.80 -12.32
C TYR A 91 9.29 2.30 -12.60
N ALA A 92 8.25 2.99 -13.06
CA ALA A 92 8.33 4.43 -13.36
C ALA A 92 8.67 5.25 -12.11
N LYS A 93 8.09 4.93 -10.93
CA LYS A 93 8.36 5.66 -9.68
C LYS A 93 9.74 5.34 -9.12
N MET A 94 10.19 4.09 -9.21
CA MET A 94 11.52 3.66 -8.87
C MET A 94 12.58 4.41 -9.70
N MET A 95 12.41 4.45 -11.02
CA MET A 95 13.34 5.16 -11.92
C MET A 95 13.34 6.67 -11.68
N ALA A 96 12.18 7.26 -11.35
CA ALA A 96 12.05 8.67 -11.00
C ALA A 96 12.58 9.01 -9.59
N GLY A 97 13.13 8.04 -8.83
CA GLY A 97 13.67 8.25 -7.49
C GLY A 97 12.62 8.64 -6.44
N ARG A 98 11.35 8.25 -6.66
CA ARG A 98 10.29 8.52 -5.67
C ARG A 98 10.43 7.59 -4.48
N ARG A 99 10.52 8.17 -3.28
CA ARG A 99 10.64 7.43 -2.01
C ARG A 99 9.35 6.72 -1.63
N PHE A 100 8.22 7.39 -1.86
CA PHE A 100 6.89 6.91 -1.48
C PHE A 100 5.89 7.26 -2.57
N ALA A 101 5.11 6.28 -3.06
CA ALA A 101 4.13 6.53 -4.10
C ALA A 101 2.89 5.64 -3.97
N ILE A 102 1.72 6.28 -3.97
CA ILE A 102 0.41 5.63 -3.94
C ILE A 102 -0.10 5.49 -5.38
N HIS A 103 -0.44 4.26 -5.77
CA HIS A 103 -1.02 3.97 -7.07
C HIS A 103 -2.50 4.38 -7.14
N GLY A 104 -2.84 5.15 -8.18
CA GLY A 104 -4.19 5.61 -8.44
C GLY A 104 -4.56 6.92 -7.71
N VAL A 105 -5.23 7.81 -8.45
CA VAL A 105 -5.62 9.14 -7.92
C VAL A 105 -6.64 8.98 -6.79
N PHE A 106 -7.62 8.10 -6.94
CA PHE A 106 -8.63 7.84 -5.92
C PHE A 106 -8.00 7.36 -4.61
N ASN A 107 -7.06 6.41 -4.68
CA ASN A 107 -6.33 5.93 -3.50
C ASN A 107 -5.52 7.04 -2.81
N ARG A 108 -4.98 8.00 -3.58
CA ARG A 108 -4.27 9.15 -3.01
C ARG A 108 -5.20 10.07 -2.24
N ILE A 109 -6.40 10.33 -2.77
CA ILE A 109 -7.43 11.14 -2.09
C ILE A 109 -7.86 10.44 -0.81
N LEU A 110 -8.17 9.14 -0.85
CA LEU A 110 -8.52 8.36 0.35
C LEU A 110 -7.39 8.37 1.38
N ALA A 111 -6.15 8.12 0.98
CA ALA A 111 -5.01 8.16 1.89
C ALA A 111 -4.83 9.54 2.56
N PHE A 112 -5.10 10.62 1.83
CA PHE A 112 -5.08 11.96 2.41
C PHE A 112 -6.24 12.17 3.40
N SER A 113 -7.45 11.72 3.07
CA SER A 113 -8.62 11.87 3.94
C SER A 113 -8.46 11.17 5.30
N LEU A 114 -7.70 10.07 5.36
CA LEU A 114 -7.41 9.37 6.62
C LEU A 114 -6.71 10.26 7.66
N ARG A 115 -6.00 11.30 7.23
CA ARG A 115 -5.35 12.27 8.13
C ARG A 115 -6.33 13.21 8.82
N LEU A 116 -7.49 13.41 8.21
CA LEU A 116 -8.54 14.33 8.69
C LEU A 116 -9.69 13.58 9.36
N THR A 117 -9.78 12.28 9.17
CA THR A 117 -10.87 11.45 9.69
C THR A 117 -10.54 10.92 11.09
N PRO A 118 -11.43 11.07 12.07
CA PRO A 118 -11.25 10.46 13.38
C PRO A 118 -11.03 8.94 13.30
N ARG A 119 -10.07 8.43 14.07
CA ARG A 119 -9.64 7.02 14.00
C ARG A 119 -10.76 6.01 14.16
N PHE A 120 -11.73 6.30 15.06
CA PHE A 120 -12.86 5.39 15.28
C PHE A 120 -13.74 5.23 14.04
N LEU A 121 -13.95 6.32 13.28
CA LEU A 121 -14.70 6.27 12.02
C LEU A 121 -13.95 5.47 10.94
N VAL A 122 -12.63 5.68 10.84
CA VAL A 122 -11.79 4.89 9.93
C VAL A 122 -11.90 3.40 10.24
N THR A 123 -11.80 3.03 11.52
CA THR A 123 -11.92 1.63 11.97
C THR A 123 -13.30 1.06 11.67
N PHE A 124 -14.35 1.82 11.92
CA PHE A 124 -15.73 1.40 11.65
C PHE A 124 -15.98 1.18 10.14
N MET A 125 -15.51 2.10 9.31
CA MET A 125 -15.64 1.98 7.85
C MET A 125 -14.83 0.78 7.31
N ALA A 126 -13.61 0.60 7.80
CA ALA A 126 -12.78 -0.53 7.44
C ALA A 126 -13.42 -1.88 7.86
N ALA A 127 -14.05 -1.92 9.05
CA ALA A 127 -14.78 -3.10 9.51
C ALA A 127 -15.94 -3.46 8.57
N LYS A 128 -16.73 -2.46 8.14
CA LYS A 128 -17.81 -2.69 7.18
C LYS A 128 -17.31 -3.21 5.83
N ILE A 129 -16.21 -2.66 5.34
CA ILE A 129 -15.64 -3.04 4.05
C ILE A 129 -15.08 -4.46 4.08
N ASN A 130 -14.37 -4.82 5.17
CA ASN A 130 -13.72 -6.13 5.30
C ASN A 130 -14.69 -7.22 5.81
N GLY A 131 -15.72 -6.85 6.56
CA GLY A 131 -16.65 -7.78 7.20
C GLY A 131 -17.79 -8.27 6.33
N GLU A 132 -18.07 -7.62 5.20
CA GLU A 132 -19.14 -8.05 4.28
C GLU A 132 -18.74 -9.26 3.41
N GLY A 133 -17.55 -9.79 3.57
CA GLY A 133 -17.04 -10.98 2.87
C GLY A 133 -16.89 -12.23 3.75
N LEU A 134 -17.40 -12.19 5.00
CA LEU A 134 -17.39 -13.34 5.93
C LEU A 134 -18.74 -13.97 6.03
#